data_4ccaf1c647c0ba94ac370973aac3752e
#
_entry.id   4ccaf1c647c0ba94ac370973aac3752e
#
_cell.length_a   1.000
_cell.length_b   1.000
_cell.length_c   1.000
_cell.angle_alpha   90.00
_cell.angle_beta   90.00
_cell.angle_gamma   90.00
#
_symmetry.space_group_name_H-M   'P 1'
#
loop_
_entity.id
_entity.type
_entity.pdbx_description
1 polymer ?
#
loop_
_entity_poly.entity_id
_entity_poly.type
_entity_poly.pdbx_seq_one_letter_code
_entity_poly.pdbx_strand_id
1 'polypeptide(L)'
;MFALSGCIVDSFDTSPSAQPTFSTSADGLDMGLFFANTPSPTSNLRILNRNSKLISLSEVRMRSGEYFRINVDGQAGRVFSDVDIRPNDSVYVFIECTLPEPTEAEPVEYADWLDVTTNGVTRSVRVSARSQRVNRLDGVWLGEDFTISAEVPTLVSDTLRVGPGVRLTVEPGARLLFHDGAALVVDGTLLCDGTAEAPIEFSGDRTNNVVADISYEVMSNQWEGVRFTSSSRGNRLAHTSVINTCRGVAVDSLADLTLLNSRLYNSGGRQLVAADSTTVVALGCEISNAASALVHLGAGNFVFDRCTIANWYLFKWPDEEIIVLAAPETMTADFANCIIYGRDTAISDYDNPEEVNVWFRRCLFSSKGNDDARYQACLWETDPLLSYSLTEYTFSYLPAPDSPALGAANSDLDHPLLPAADRHGRPRLQTLGAYAPE
;
A
#
# COMPACT_ATOMS: atom_id res chain seq x y z
N MET A 1 38.71 -50.38 -24.52
CA MET A 1 37.69 -49.36 -24.31
C MET A 1 36.66 -49.98 -23.38
N PHE A 2 36.81 -49.79 -22.05
CA PHE A 2 35.91 -50.33 -21.06
C PHE A 2 34.93 -49.20 -20.71
N ALA A 3 33.64 -49.40 -21.03
CA ALA A 3 32.57 -48.54 -20.58
C ALA A 3 32.19 -48.96 -19.16
N LEU A 4 32.52 -48.13 -18.16
CA LEU A 4 32.00 -48.25 -16.82
C LEU A 4 30.62 -47.58 -16.82
N SER A 5 29.56 -48.37 -16.97
CA SER A 5 28.20 -47.92 -16.59
C SER A 5 28.04 -48.11 -15.09
N GLY A 6 28.33 -47.05 -14.35
CA GLY A 6 27.98 -46.98 -12.93
C GLY A 6 26.50 -46.71 -12.79
N CYS A 7 25.67 -47.75 -12.61
CA CYS A 7 24.37 -47.56 -11.96
C CYS A 7 24.65 -47.26 -10.50
N ILE A 8 24.46 -46.01 -10.11
CA ILE A 8 24.31 -45.65 -8.68
C ILE A 8 22.95 -46.20 -8.27
N VAL A 9 22.92 -47.36 -7.64
CA VAL A 9 21.75 -47.86 -6.96
C VAL A 9 21.74 -47.17 -5.60
N ASP A 10 20.98 -46.10 -5.48
CA ASP A 10 20.71 -45.43 -4.22
C ASP A 10 19.81 -46.34 -3.36
N SER A 11 20.35 -47.40 -2.79
CA SER A 11 19.68 -48.22 -1.78
C SER A 11 19.92 -47.59 -0.40
N PHE A 12 19.03 -46.74 0.03
CA PHE A 12 19.04 -46.25 1.39
C PHE A 12 18.29 -47.23 2.30
N ASP A 13 18.90 -47.63 3.43
CA ASP A 13 18.18 -48.38 4.48
C ASP A 13 17.07 -47.54 5.06
N THR A 14 15.87 -48.10 5.16
CA THR A 14 14.74 -47.49 5.87
C THR A 14 14.94 -47.49 7.38
N SER A 15 14.46 -46.42 8.04
CA SER A 15 14.47 -46.35 9.48
C SER A 15 13.36 -47.25 10.09
N PRO A 16 13.70 -48.29 10.88
CA PRO A 16 12.72 -49.18 11.53
C PRO A 16 12.15 -48.58 12.83
N SER A 17 12.48 -47.32 13.13
CA SER A 17 12.02 -46.68 14.37
C SER A 17 10.51 -46.63 14.44
N ALA A 18 9.92 -47.15 15.51
CA ALA A 18 8.49 -47.05 15.79
C ALA A 18 8.05 -45.58 16.10
N GLN A 19 9.01 -44.73 16.45
CA GLN A 19 8.76 -43.30 16.63
C GLN A 19 9.43 -42.52 15.50
N PRO A 20 8.65 -41.82 14.66
CA PRO A 20 9.23 -41.03 13.59
C PRO A 20 10.03 -39.88 14.18
N THR A 21 11.29 -39.77 13.79
CA THR A 21 12.15 -38.63 14.14
C THR A 21 12.13 -37.56 13.05
N PHE A 22 11.03 -37.45 12.35
CA PHE A 22 10.82 -36.31 11.45
C PHE A 22 10.26 -35.11 12.23
N SER A 23 10.57 -33.93 11.75
CA SER A 23 9.98 -32.68 12.23
C SER A 23 9.38 -31.90 11.07
N THR A 24 8.51 -30.97 11.39
CA THR A 24 8.00 -29.99 10.44
C THR A 24 8.73 -28.67 10.63
N SER A 25 8.80 -27.83 9.60
CA SER A 25 9.43 -26.51 9.67
C SER A 25 8.70 -25.55 10.60
N ALA A 26 7.42 -25.84 10.92
CA ALA A 26 6.59 -25.12 11.86
C ALA A 26 5.60 -26.08 12.55
N ASP A 27 5.16 -25.76 13.75
CA ASP A 27 4.14 -26.54 14.50
C ASP A 27 2.71 -26.22 14.05
N GLY A 28 2.52 -25.10 13.34
CA GLY A 28 1.28 -24.67 12.69
C GLY A 28 1.58 -23.71 11.55
N LEU A 29 0.65 -23.56 10.63
CA LEU A 29 0.73 -22.64 9.50
C LEU A 29 -0.54 -21.77 9.47
N ASP A 30 -0.40 -20.49 9.82
CA ASP A 30 -1.40 -19.47 9.51
C ASP A 30 -1.06 -18.88 8.14
N MET A 31 -1.93 -19.09 7.17
CA MET A 31 -1.73 -18.59 5.81
C MET A 31 -2.13 -17.12 5.66
N GLY A 32 -2.84 -16.55 6.65
CA GLY A 32 -3.25 -15.15 6.65
C GLY A 32 -4.70 -14.92 6.24
N LEU A 33 -4.99 -13.71 5.76
CA LEU A 33 -6.30 -13.23 5.34
C LEU A 33 -6.44 -13.30 3.83
N PHE A 34 -7.55 -13.86 3.33
CA PHE A 34 -7.88 -13.93 1.91
C PHE A 34 -9.31 -13.50 1.65
N PHE A 35 -9.57 -13.00 0.45
CA PHE A 35 -10.93 -12.67 0.03
C PHE A 35 -11.70 -13.93 -0.32
N ALA A 36 -12.96 -13.97 0.10
CA ALA A 36 -13.85 -15.09 -0.16
C ALA A 36 -13.89 -15.48 -1.64
N ASN A 37 -13.94 -16.77 -1.93
CA ASN A 37 -13.98 -17.34 -3.28
C ASN A 37 -12.79 -16.99 -4.18
N THR A 38 -11.68 -16.54 -3.60
CA THR A 38 -10.43 -16.25 -4.31
C THR A 38 -9.37 -17.26 -3.90
N PRO A 39 -8.64 -17.89 -4.86
CA PRO A 39 -7.50 -18.75 -4.51
C PRO A 39 -6.41 -17.98 -3.79
N SER A 40 -5.85 -18.57 -2.74
CA SER A 40 -4.70 -17.98 -2.04
C SER A 40 -3.41 -18.12 -2.87
N PRO A 41 -2.40 -17.27 -2.62
CA PRO A 41 -1.03 -17.63 -2.93
C PRO A 41 -0.62 -18.93 -2.26
N THR A 42 0.38 -19.59 -2.84
CA THR A 42 0.92 -20.83 -2.30
C THR A 42 1.78 -20.57 -1.06
N SER A 43 1.42 -21.19 0.05
CA SER A 43 2.26 -21.28 1.25
C SER A 43 3.02 -22.60 1.26
N ASN A 44 4.11 -22.71 2.03
CA ASN A 44 4.88 -23.94 2.09
C ASN A 44 5.22 -24.35 3.53
N LEU A 45 5.31 -25.65 3.73
CA LEU A 45 5.79 -26.29 4.94
C LEU A 45 6.80 -27.36 4.51
N ARG A 46 7.85 -27.59 5.30
CA ARG A 46 8.81 -28.67 5.05
C ARG A 46 8.65 -29.77 6.06
N ILE A 47 8.71 -31.00 5.60
CA ILE A 47 8.85 -32.19 6.43
C ILE A 47 10.33 -32.61 6.36
N LEU A 48 11.01 -32.62 7.51
CA LEU A 48 12.46 -32.83 7.61
C LEU A 48 12.75 -34.21 8.19
N ASN A 49 13.57 -35.00 7.51
CA ASN A 49 14.14 -36.22 8.03
C ASN A 49 15.49 -35.91 8.70
N ARG A 50 15.54 -35.98 10.01
CA ARG A 50 16.79 -35.77 10.77
C ARG A 50 17.50 -37.07 11.14
N ASN A 51 17.07 -38.19 10.56
CA ASN A 51 17.71 -39.49 10.79
C ASN A 51 18.90 -39.67 9.84
N SER A 52 19.80 -40.62 10.20
CA SER A 52 20.85 -41.11 9.36
C SER A 52 20.36 -42.13 8.32
N LYS A 53 19.08 -42.46 8.30
CA LYS A 53 18.44 -43.41 7.39
C LYS A 53 17.24 -42.73 6.70
N LEU A 54 16.89 -43.29 5.53
CA LEU A 54 15.69 -42.91 4.78
C LEU A 54 14.42 -43.13 5.67
N ILE A 55 13.48 -42.21 5.60
CA ILE A 55 12.11 -42.43 6.08
C ILE A 55 11.15 -42.44 4.92
N SER A 56 10.16 -43.32 4.96
CA SER A 56 9.06 -43.34 4.01
C SER A 56 7.79 -42.89 4.71
N LEU A 57 7.17 -41.83 4.20
CA LEU A 57 5.88 -41.34 4.69
C LEU A 57 4.80 -42.21 4.06
N SER A 58 4.10 -43.02 4.86
CA SER A 58 3.02 -43.88 4.37
C SER A 58 1.76 -43.09 4.00
N GLU A 59 1.58 -41.88 4.55
CA GLU A 59 0.49 -40.99 4.19
C GLU A 59 0.85 -39.54 4.48
N VAL A 60 0.53 -38.64 3.52
CA VAL A 60 0.49 -37.18 3.69
C VAL A 60 -0.82 -36.68 3.10
N ARG A 61 -1.66 -36.03 3.92
CA ARG A 61 -2.96 -35.53 3.48
C ARG A 61 -3.49 -34.37 4.32
N MET A 62 -4.37 -33.57 3.74
CA MET A 62 -5.28 -32.73 4.55
C MET A 62 -6.39 -33.62 5.14
N ARG A 63 -6.73 -33.43 6.42
CA ARG A 63 -7.70 -34.29 7.11
C ARG A 63 -9.10 -34.19 6.50
N SER A 64 -9.58 -32.97 6.27
CA SER A 64 -10.83 -32.71 5.53
C SER A 64 -10.54 -32.50 4.03
N GLY A 65 -9.62 -31.62 3.68
CA GLY A 65 -9.32 -31.24 2.30
C GLY A 65 -10.48 -30.50 1.63
N GLU A 66 -11.39 -29.89 2.40
CA GLU A 66 -12.54 -29.18 1.86
C GLU A 66 -12.15 -27.87 1.21
N TYR A 67 -11.37 -27.04 1.92
CA TYR A 67 -10.95 -25.71 1.47
C TYR A 67 -9.47 -25.64 1.15
N PHE A 68 -8.65 -26.58 1.68
CA PHE A 68 -7.20 -26.59 1.53
C PHE A 68 -6.77 -27.70 0.55
N ARG A 69 -5.88 -27.36 -0.35
CA ARG A 69 -5.26 -28.26 -1.34
C ARG A 69 -3.78 -28.34 -1.09
N ILE A 70 -3.18 -29.49 -1.35
CA ILE A 70 -1.74 -29.69 -1.17
C ILE A 70 -1.08 -30.21 -2.45
N ASN A 71 0.21 -29.86 -2.57
CA ASN A 71 1.15 -30.42 -3.51
C ASN A 71 2.36 -30.91 -2.71
N VAL A 72 2.71 -32.15 -2.86
CA VAL A 72 3.83 -32.77 -2.13
C VAL A 72 4.89 -33.16 -3.16
N ASP A 73 6.10 -32.68 -2.98
CA ASP A 73 7.25 -32.93 -3.87
C ASP A 73 6.94 -32.68 -5.36
N GLY A 74 6.23 -31.57 -5.63
CA GLY A 74 5.86 -31.17 -7.00
C GLY A 74 4.63 -31.87 -7.59
N GLN A 75 4.00 -32.80 -6.85
CA GLN A 75 2.78 -33.49 -7.30
C GLN A 75 1.57 -32.94 -6.58
N ALA A 76 0.54 -32.53 -7.34
CA ALA A 76 -0.74 -32.11 -6.78
C ALA A 76 -1.63 -33.33 -6.49
N GLY A 77 -2.28 -33.34 -5.32
CA GLY A 77 -3.15 -34.45 -4.93
C GLY A 77 -3.88 -34.20 -3.61
N ARG A 78 -4.68 -35.19 -3.19
CA ARG A 78 -5.38 -35.16 -1.91
C ARG A 78 -4.73 -36.02 -0.85
N VAL A 79 -4.16 -37.16 -1.27
CA VAL A 79 -3.49 -38.15 -0.42
C VAL A 79 -2.26 -38.60 -1.17
N PHE A 80 -1.13 -38.64 -0.49
CA PHE A 80 0.16 -39.09 -1.00
C PHE A 80 0.64 -40.25 -0.14
N SER A 81 1.12 -41.30 -0.75
CA SER A 81 1.74 -42.45 -0.12
C SER A 81 3.16 -42.68 -0.63
N ASP A 82 3.94 -43.38 0.16
CA ASP A 82 5.31 -43.79 -0.22
C ASP A 82 6.21 -42.60 -0.59
N VAL A 83 6.08 -41.48 0.16
CA VAL A 83 6.92 -40.29 -0.02
C VAL A 83 8.23 -40.50 0.75
N ASP A 84 9.30 -40.74 0.01
CA ASP A 84 10.61 -41.03 0.59
C ASP A 84 11.39 -39.75 0.86
N ILE A 85 11.94 -39.61 2.07
CA ILE A 85 12.84 -38.52 2.44
C ILE A 85 14.20 -39.08 2.80
N ARG A 86 15.24 -38.70 2.06
CA ARG A 86 16.62 -39.11 2.28
C ARG A 86 17.14 -38.68 3.66
N PRO A 87 18.22 -39.32 4.16
CA PRO A 87 18.85 -38.90 5.40
C PRO A 87 19.24 -37.42 5.40
N ASN A 88 18.89 -36.70 6.47
CA ASN A 88 19.18 -35.27 6.64
C ASN A 88 18.63 -34.36 5.54
N ASP A 89 17.57 -34.79 4.86
CA ASP A 89 16.89 -34.06 3.78
C ASP A 89 15.46 -33.67 4.17
N SER A 90 14.74 -33.01 3.28
CA SER A 90 13.36 -32.57 3.49
C SER A 90 12.54 -32.64 2.21
N VAL A 91 11.23 -32.79 2.37
CA VAL A 91 10.25 -32.63 1.29
C VAL A 91 9.39 -31.40 1.55
N TYR A 92 9.07 -30.65 0.47
CA TYR A 92 8.15 -29.52 0.54
C TYR A 92 6.71 -29.98 0.39
N VAL A 93 5.85 -29.41 1.24
CA VAL A 93 4.41 -29.46 1.10
C VAL A 93 3.94 -28.05 0.80
N PHE A 94 3.48 -27.81 -0.41
CA PHE A 94 2.86 -26.56 -0.83
C PHE A 94 1.38 -26.63 -0.54
N ILE A 95 0.83 -25.56 0.01
CA ILE A 95 -0.55 -25.49 0.47
C ILE A 95 -1.22 -24.25 -0.11
N GLU A 96 -2.40 -24.43 -0.69
CA GLU A 96 -3.28 -23.40 -1.19
C GLU A 96 -4.67 -23.57 -0.60
N CYS A 97 -5.42 -22.49 -0.46
CA CYS A 97 -6.82 -22.56 -0.07
C CYS A 97 -7.71 -21.72 -0.99
N THR A 98 -8.99 -22.09 -1.02
CA THR A 98 -10.08 -21.27 -1.55
C THR A 98 -11.18 -21.34 -0.51
N LEU A 99 -11.37 -20.24 0.21
CA LEU A 99 -12.30 -20.19 1.32
C LEU A 99 -13.67 -19.71 0.88
N PRO A 100 -14.78 -20.22 1.48
CA PRO A 100 -16.12 -19.75 1.15
C PRO A 100 -16.37 -18.35 1.66
N GLU A 101 -17.42 -17.72 1.18
CA GLU A 101 -17.88 -16.42 1.65
C GLU A 101 -18.53 -16.57 3.03
N PRO A 102 -18.04 -15.86 4.06
CA PRO A 102 -18.64 -15.85 5.38
C PRO A 102 -19.95 -15.03 5.38
N THR A 103 -20.85 -15.35 6.30
CA THR A 103 -22.06 -14.57 6.54
C THR A 103 -21.78 -13.27 7.28
N GLU A 104 -20.75 -13.28 8.13
CA GLU A 104 -20.30 -12.15 8.92
C GLU A 104 -19.54 -11.14 8.06
N ALA A 105 -19.57 -9.85 8.45
CA ALA A 105 -18.74 -8.82 7.83
C ALA A 105 -17.27 -8.97 8.23
N GLU A 106 -17.03 -9.39 9.47
CA GLU A 106 -15.69 -9.65 10.00
C GLU A 106 -15.07 -10.92 9.42
N PRO A 107 -13.73 -10.99 9.32
CA PRO A 107 -13.05 -12.18 8.82
C PRO A 107 -13.32 -13.43 9.67
N VAL A 108 -13.68 -14.52 9.01
CA VAL A 108 -13.93 -15.83 9.65
C VAL A 108 -12.76 -16.77 9.43
N GLU A 109 -12.28 -17.42 10.51
CA GLU A 109 -11.21 -18.42 10.42
C GLU A 109 -11.74 -19.77 9.97
N TYR A 110 -11.02 -20.38 9.03
CA TYR A 110 -11.16 -21.78 8.59
C TYR A 110 -9.86 -22.50 8.86
N ALA A 111 -9.96 -23.72 9.39
CA ALA A 111 -8.80 -24.53 9.74
C ALA A 111 -8.97 -25.99 9.34
N ASP A 112 -7.85 -26.62 9.02
CA ASP A 112 -7.73 -28.05 8.78
C ASP A 112 -6.40 -28.56 9.38
N TRP A 113 -6.13 -29.84 9.22
CA TRP A 113 -4.92 -30.47 9.72
C TRP A 113 -4.20 -31.17 8.58
N LEU A 114 -2.91 -30.89 8.41
CA LEU A 114 -2.01 -31.68 7.60
C LEU A 114 -1.56 -32.88 8.43
N ASP A 115 -2.07 -34.06 8.10
CA ASP A 115 -1.69 -35.33 8.73
C ASP A 115 -0.52 -35.95 7.95
N VAL A 116 0.57 -36.26 8.66
CA VAL A 116 1.77 -36.90 8.14
C VAL A 116 2.00 -38.17 8.93
N THR A 117 1.99 -39.32 8.25
CA THR A 117 2.11 -40.63 8.88
C THR A 117 3.37 -41.37 8.40
N THR A 118 4.15 -41.87 9.33
CA THR A 118 5.25 -42.83 9.09
C THR A 118 5.32 -43.86 10.19
N ASN A 119 5.61 -45.10 9.86
CA ASN A 119 5.69 -46.25 10.79
C ASN A 119 4.46 -46.35 11.71
N GLY A 120 3.26 -46.05 11.20
CA GLY A 120 2.01 -46.12 11.97
C GLY A 120 1.80 -44.98 12.97
N VAL A 121 2.68 -43.97 13.00
CA VAL A 121 2.55 -42.79 13.88
C VAL A 121 2.23 -41.56 13.02
N THR A 122 1.13 -40.87 13.34
CA THR A 122 0.68 -39.68 12.69
C THR A 122 1.06 -38.44 13.50
N ARG A 123 1.66 -37.45 12.85
CA ARG A 123 1.77 -36.09 13.35
C ARG A 123 0.84 -35.17 12.54
N SER A 124 0.17 -34.28 13.25
CA SER A 124 -0.76 -33.34 12.64
C SER A 124 -0.26 -31.91 12.83
N VAL A 125 -0.23 -31.14 11.72
CA VAL A 125 0.10 -29.72 11.73
C VAL A 125 -1.17 -28.96 11.43
N ARG A 126 -1.55 -28.00 12.30
CA ARG A 126 -2.72 -27.14 12.06
C ARG A 126 -2.42 -26.18 10.92
N VAL A 127 -3.32 -26.12 9.95
CA VAL A 127 -3.30 -25.14 8.85
C VAL A 127 -4.56 -24.31 8.97
N SER A 128 -4.40 -22.98 8.98
CA SER A 128 -5.53 -22.07 9.09
C SER A 128 -5.38 -20.87 8.13
N ALA A 129 -6.52 -20.30 7.78
CA ALA A 129 -6.61 -19.06 7.01
C ALA A 129 -7.94 -18.37 7.32
N ARG A 130 -8.00 -17.07 7.14
CA ARG A 130 -9.20 -16.27 7.37
C ARG A 130 -9.84 -15.84 6.06
N SER A 131 -11.16 -15.97 5.92
CA SER A 131 -11.94 -15.52 4.79
C SER A 131 -12.59 -14.18 5.11
N GLN A 132 -12.42 -13.21 4.21
CA GLN A 132 -13.06 -11.90 4.27
C GLN A 132 -14.12 -11.79 3.19
N ARG A 133 -15.36 -11.46 3.58
CA ARG A 133 -16.41 -11.06 2.63
C ARG A 133 -16.03 -9.74 1.96
N VAL A 134 -16.27 -9.61 0.68
CA VAL A 134 -16.00 -8.40 -0.11
C VAL A 134 -17.10 -8.13 -1.11
N ASN A 135 -17.39 -6.85 -1.34
CA ASN A 135 -18.12 -6.44 -2.54
C ASN A 135 -17.16 -6.48 -3.74
N ARG A 136 -17.67 -6.78 -4.94
CA ARG A 136 -16.83 -6.87 -6.14
C ARG A 136 -17.36 -5.93 -7.21
N LEU A 137 -16.46 -5.11 -7.76
CA LEU A 137 -16.69 -4.24 -8.91
C LEU A 137 -15.65 -4.61 -9.98
N ASP A 138 -16.08 -5.27 -11.03
CA ASP A 138 -15.21 -5.80 -12.08
C ASP A 138 -15.52 -5.09 -13.41
N GLY A 139 -14.66 -4.16 -13.83
CA GLY A 139 -14.83 -3.37 -15.04
C GLY A 139 -16.15 -2.58 -15.05
N VAL A 140 -16.50 -1.91 -13.95
CA VAL A 140 -17.81 -1.28 -13.77
C VAL A 140 -17.83 0.15 -14.29
N TRP A 141 -18.81 0.48 -15.13
CA TRP A 141 -19.21 1.84 -15.48
C TRP A 141 -20.45 2.23 -14.65
N LEU A 142 -20.30 3.24 -13.79
CA LEU A 142 -21.40 3.82 -13.05
C LEU A 142 -22.13 4.86 -13.90
N GLY A 143 -23.39 4.58 -14.25
CA GLY A 143 -24.28 5.46 -15.02
C GLY A 143 -25.28 6.25 -14.15
N GLU A 144 -25.32 5.98 -12.84
CA GLU A 144 -26.15 6.63 -11.83
C GLU A 144 -25.37 6.79 -10.52
N ASP A 145 -25.86 7.67 -9.63
CA ASP A 145 -25.22 7.91 -8.34
C ASP A 145 -25.08 6.61 -7.56
N PHE A 146 -23.89 6.39 -7.00
CA PHE A 146 -23.54 5.15 -6.31
C PHE A 146 -22.85 5.45 -4.98
N THR A 147 -23.11 4.59 -3.99
CA THR A 147 -22.48 4.68 -2.68
C THR A 147 -21.72 3.39 -2.36
N ILE A 148 -20.45 3.53 -1.99
CA ILE A 148 -19.64 2.44 -1.44
C ILE A 148 -19.70 2.53 0.07
N SER A 149 -20.25 1.48 0.70
CA SER A 149 -20.40 1.41 2.16
C SER A 149 -19.11 0.92 2.83
N ALA A 150 -19.01 1.16 4.14
CA ALA A 150 -17.92 0.70 4.99
C ALA A 150 -18.14 -0.70 5.58
N GLU A 151 -19.28 -1.36 5.30
CA GLU A 151 -19.64 -2.64 5.93
C GLU A 151 -18.61 -3.74 5.65
N VAL A 152 -18.21 -3.86 4.38
CA VAL A 152 -17.16 -4.78 3.93
C VAL A 152 -16.27 -4.11 2.89
N PRO A 153 -15.01 -4.52 2.75
CA PRO A 153 -14.15 -3.98 1.69
C PRO A 153 -14.75 -4.18 0.31
N THR A 154 -14.50 -3.24 -0.58
CA THR A 154 -14.87 -3.34 -2.00
C THR A 154 -13.61 -3.65 -2.81
N LEU A 155 -13.58 -4.83 -3.44
CA LEU A 155 -12.53 -5.25 -4.36
C LEU A 155 -12.85 -4.74 -5.76
N VAL A 156 -11.96 -3.98 -6.34
CA VAL A 156 -12.06 -3.43 -7.70
C VAL A 156 -11.07 -4.18 -8.58
N SER A 157 -11.60 -4.95 -9.54
CA SER A 157 -10.82 -5.57 -10.61
C SER A 157 -11.08 -4.80 -11.90
N ASP A 158 -10.00 -4.49 -12.66
CA ASP A 158 -10.09 -3.63 -13.84
C ASP A 158 -10.53 -2.19 -13.48
N THR A 159 -11.11 -1.45 -14.40
CA THR A 159 -11.44 -0.03 -14.21
C THR A 159 -12.82 0.18 -13.60
N LEU A 160 -12.87 0.86 -12.43
CA LEU A 160 -14.09 1.47 -11.92
C LEU A 160 -14.20 2.88 -12.50
N ARG A 161 -15.24 3.12 -13.31
CA ARG A 161 -15.44 4.41 -13.95
C ARG A 161 -16.74 5.08 -13.52
N VAL A 162 -16.62 6.32 -13.04
CA VAL A 162 -17.75 7.18 -12.67
C VAL A 162 -18.15 8.03 -13.87
N GLY A 163 -19.33 7.80 -14.43
CA GLY A 163 -19.80 8.47 -15.65
C GLY A 163 -20.00 9.99 -15.46
N PRO A 164 -20.05 10.77 -16.57
CA PRO A 164 -20.29 12.21 -16.50
C PRO A 164 -21.60 12.56 -15.82
N GLY A 165 -21.57 13.50 -14.87
CA GLY A 165 -22.72 13.93 -14.07
C GLY A 165 -23.14 12.94 -12.96
N VAL A 166 -22.47 11.80 -12.86
CA VAL A 166 -22.70 10.79 -11.81
C VAL A 166 -21.83 11.10 -10.60
N ARG A 167 -22.35 10.83 -9.40
CA ARG A 167 -21.63 10.96 -8.14
C ARG A 167 -21.31 9.59 -7.55
N LEU A 168 -20.03 9.35 -7.27
CA LEU A 168 -19.59 8.28 -6.40
C LEU A 168 -19.36 8.83 -5.00
N THR A 169 -20.11 8.33 -4.02
CA THR A 169 -19.90 8.64 -2.60
C THR A 169 -19.24 7.44 -1.93
N VAL A 170 -18.17 7.69 -1.18
CA VAL A 170 -17.47 6.67 -0.39
C VAL A 170 -17.67 7.00 1.09
N GLU A 171 -18.31 6.09 1.83
CA GLU A 171 -18.64 6.29 3.24
C GLU A 171 -17.39 6.31 4.13
N PRO A 172 -17.42 7.04 5.27
CA PRO A 172 -16.34 6.99 6.26
C PRO A 172 -16.03 5.56 6.70
N GLY A 173 -14.73 5.21 6.72
CA GLY A 173 -14.24 3.87 7.05
C GLY A 173 -14.25 2.86 5.91
N ALA A 174 -14.75 3.21 4.73
CA ALA A 174 -14.76 2.32 3.58
C ALA A 174 -13.34 2.03 3.06
N ARG A 175 -13.12 0.79 2.61
CA ARG A 175 -11.88 0.32 2.02
C ARG A 175 -12.12 -0.14 0.61
N LEU A 176 -11.45 0.51 -0.36
CA LEU A 176 -11.41 0.10 -1.75
C LEU A 176 -10.06 -0.53 -2.03
N LEU A 177 -10.09 -1.80 -2.41
CA LEU A 177 -8.91 -2.62 -2.67
C LEU A 177 -8.83 -2.89 -4.17
N PHE A 178 -7.76 -2.44 -4.79
CA PHE A 178 -7.60 -2.49 -6.24
C PHE A 178 -6.67 -3.62 -6.64
N HIS A 179 -7.12 -4.44 -7.57
CA HIS A 179 -6.31 -5.47 -8.19
C HIS A 179 -5.23 -4.86 -9.09
N ASP A 180 -4.19 -5.62 -9.42
CA ASP A 180 -3.13 -5.22 -10.34
C ASP A 180 -3.74 -4.77 -11.69
N GLY A 181 -3.32 -3.59 -12.17
CA GLY A 181 -3.85 -2.93 -13.36
C GLY A 181 -5.22 -2.25 -13.20
N ALA A 182 -5.90 -2.38 -12.05
CA ALA A 182 -7.16 -1.69 -11.81
C ALA A 182 -6.96 -0.19 -11.62
N ALA A 183 -7.96 0.61 -11.99
CA ALA A 183 -7.96 2.07 -11.89
C ALA A 183 -9.31 2.62 -11.40
N LEU A 184 -9.27 3.81 -10.79
CA LEU A 184 -10.46 4.62 -10.57
C LEU A 184 -10.44 5.82 -11.52
N VAL A 185 -11.37 5.86 -12.47
CA VAL A 185 -11.51 6.95 -13.44
C VAL A 185 -12.80 7.70 -13.18
N VAL A 186 -12.70 9.02 -12.96
CA VAL A 186 -13.82 9.87 -12.57
C VAL A 186 -14.09 10.89 -13.67
N ASP A 187 -15.18 10.69 -14.42
CA ASP A 187 -15.71 11.68 -15.37
C ASP A 187 -16.76 12.59 -14.70
N GLY A 188 -17.37 12.11 -13.63
CA GLY A 188 -18.36 12.79 -12.78
C GLY A 188 -17.75 13.42 -11.53
N THR A 189 -18.27 13.05 -10.36
CA THR A 189 -17.85 13.57 -9.04
C THR A 189 -17.48 12.43 -8.10
N LEU A 190 -16.37 12.55 -7.39
CA LEU A 190 -15.97 11.67 -6.30
C LEU A 190 -16.02 12.41 -4.96
N LEU A 191 -16.81 11.89 -4.01
CA LEU A 191 -16.88 12.40 -2.65
C LEU A 191 -16.45 11.31 -1.66
N CYS A 192 -15.36 11.58 -0.95
CA CYS A 192 -14.84 10.76 0.13
C CYS A 192 -14.79 11.61 1.39
N ASP A 193 -15.74 11.42 2.30
CA ASP A 193 -15.86 12.20 3.52
C ASP A 193 -15.52 11.36 4.75
N GLY A 194 -14.30 10.81 4.80
CA GLY A 194 -13.75 10.13 5.96
C GLY A 194 -13.58 11.04 7.16
N THR A 195 -13.30 10.45 8.32
CA THR A 195 -12.99 11.14 9.58
C THR A 195 -11.69 10.60 10.18
N ALA A 196 -11.18 11.21 11.24
CA ALA A 196 -10.00 10.71 11.95
C ALA A 196 -10.24 9.31 12.54
N GLU A 197 -11.47 9.04 13.01
CA GLU A 197 -11.89 7.75 13.60
C GLU A 197 -12.28 6.71 12.55
N ALA A 198 -12.70 7.16 11.37
CA ALA A 198 -13.13 6.31 10.25
C ALA A 198 -12.52 6.80 8.92
N PRO A 199 -11.20 6.70 8.75
CA PRO A 199 -10.53 7.09 7.52
C PRO A 199 -10.90 6.17 6.36
N ILE A 200 -10.90 6.72 5.16
CA ILE A 200 -11.13 5.97 3.91
C ILE A 200 -9.77 5.51 3.36
N GLU A 201 -9.72 4.30 2.81
CA GLU A 201 -8.51 3.72 2.22
C GLU A 201 -8.74 3.26 0.78
N PHE A 202 -7.85 3.69 -0.12
CA PHE A 202 -7.68 3.19 -1.48
C PHE A 202 -6.27 2.60 -1.58
N SER A 203 -6.18 1.28 -1.69
CA SER A 203 -4.90 0.55 -1.68
C SER A 203 -4.91 -0.62 -2.67
N GLY A 204 -3.78 -1.29 -2.86
CA GLY A 204 -3.75 -2.57 -3.55
C GLY A 204 -4.45 -3.68 -2.74
N ASP A 205 -4.86 -4.73 -3.41
CA ASP A 205 -5.59 -5.87 -2.81
C ASP A 205 -4.71 -6.92 -2.15
N ARG A 206 -3.38 -6.73 -2.14
CA ARG A 206 -2.42 -7.66 -1.56
C ARG A 206 -2.29 -7.46 -0.06
N THR A 207 -2.76 -8.42 0.72
CA THR A 207 -2.74 -8.42 2.19
C THR A 207 -1.65 -9.32 2.80
N ASN A 208 -0.86 -9.99 1.95
CA ASN A 208 0.21 -10.89 2.35
C ASN A 208 1.57 -10.18 2.45
N ASN A 209 2.58 -10.88 2.95
CA ASN A 209 3.95 -10.38 2.96
C ASN A 209 4.64 -10.64 1.61
N VAL A 210 5.60 -9.77 1.25
CA VAL A 210 6.49 -9.95 0.09
C VAL A 210 7.53 -11.02 0.41
N VAL A 211 8.24 -10.85 1.54
CA VAL A 211 9.28 -11.76 2.03
C VAL A 211 9.30 -11.67 3.56
N ALA A 212 9.30 -12.79 4.23
CA ALA A 212 9.34 -12.88 5.70
C ALA A 212 8.31 -11.94 6.35
N ASP A 213 8.77 -10.94 7.11
CA ASP A 213 7.90 -10.01 7.84
C ASP A 213 7.64 -8.69 7.09
N ILE A 214 8.08 -8.58 5.81
CA ILE A 214 7.87 -7.36 5.02
C ILE A 214 6.50 -7.43 4.34
N SER A 215 5.58 -6.56 4.79
CA SER A 215 4.25 -6.41 4.22
C SER A 215 4.28 -5.93 2.76
N TYR A 216 3.31 -6.36 1.97
CA TYR A 216 3.11 -5.86 0.61
C TYR A 216 2.78 -4.36 0.57
N GLU A 217 2.37 -3.76 1.69
CA GLU A 217 2.11 -2.32 1.82
C GLU A 217 3.36 -1.44 1.56
N VAL A 218 4.57 -2.03 1.66
CA VAL A 218 5.82 -1.36 1.31
C VAL A 218 5.96 -1.17 -0.21
N MET A 219 5.28 -2.01 -1.01
CA MET A 219 5.44 -2.06 -2.47
C MET A 219 4.53 -1.03 -3.15
N SER A 220 5.12 -0.18 -3.97
CA SER A 220 4.37 0.61 -4.97
C SER A 220 3.97 -0.24 -6.18
N ASN A 221 3.32 0.37 -7.18
CA ASN A 221 2.90 -0.28 -8.43
C ASN A 221 1.92 -1.45 -8.23
N GLN A 222 1.01 -1.34 -7.27
CA GLN A 222 0.00 -2.37 -7.04
C GLN A 222 -1.27 -2.15 -7.89
N TRP A 223 -1.56 -0.92 -8.27
CA TRP A 223 -2.71 -0.53 -9.09
C TRP A 223 -2.45 0.82 -9.76
N GLU A 224 -3.21 1.16 -10.80
CA GLU A 224 -2.92 2.34 -11.63
C GLU A 224 -3.01 3.68 -10.88
N GLY A 225 -4.01 3.85 -10.01
CA GLY A 225 -4.26 5.10 -9.30
C GLY A 225 -5.61 5.72 -9.61
N VAL A 226 -5.78 7.01 -9.26
CA VAL A 226 -7.02 7.78 -9.45
C VAL A 226 -6.82 8.81 -10.56
N ARG A 227 -7.75 8.90 -11.51
CA ARG A 227 -7.76 9.92 -12.55
C ARG A 227 -9.07 10.69 -12.59
N PHE A 228 -9.01 11.99 -12.38
CA PHE A 228 -10.10 12.92 -12.59
C PHE A 228 -10.00 13.48 -14.00
N THR A 229 -10.93 13.13 -14.88
CA THR A 229 -10.88 13.55 -16.28
C THR A 229 -11.35 15.00 -16.45
N SER A 230 -11.18 15.55 -17.64
CA SER A 230 -11.50 16.96 -17.94
C SER A 230 -12.97 17.35 -17.74
N SER A 231 -13.88 16.40 -17.59
CA SER A 231 -15.29 16.64 -17.25
C SER A 231 -15.59 16.57 -15.74
N SER A 232 -14.65 16.05 -14.95
CA SER A 232 -14.84 15.81 -13.52
C SER A 232 -14.82 17.12 -12.72
N ARG A 233 -15.79 17.30 -11.82
CA ARG A 233 -15.95 18.51 -11.00
C ARG A 233 -16.39 18.19 -9.59
N GLY A 234 -16.04 19.10 -8.65
CA GLY A 234 -16.49 19.05 -7.25
C GLY A 234 -15.93 17.88 -6.47
N ASN A 235 -14.72 17.44 -6.80
CA ASN A 235 -14.09 16.29 -6.18
C ASN A 235 -13.52 16.62 -4.82
N ARG A 236 -13.77 15.75 -3.84
CA ARG A 236 -13.26 15.91 -2.48
C ARG A 236 -12.82 14.57 -1.87
N LEU A 237 -11.61 14.56 -1.36
CA LEU A 237 -11.07 13.48 -0.54
C LEU A 237 -10.73 14.05 0.83
N ALA A 238 -11.50 13.69 1.86
CA ALA A 238 -11.24 14.05 3.25
C ALA A 238 -10.87 12.79 4.05
N HIS A 239 -9.83 12.87 4.86
CA HIS A 239 -9.28 11.74 5.64
C HIS A 239 -9.16 10.44 4.79
N THR A 240 -8.72 10.59 3.55
CA THR A 240 -8.61 9.51 2.58
C THR A 240 -7.14 9.21 2.30
N SER A 241 -6.78 7.94 2.33
CA SER A 241 -5.47 7.45 1.88
C SER A 241 -5.58 6.91 0.46
N VAL A 242 -4.70 7.36 -0.44
CA VAL A 242 -4.47 6.76 -1.76
C VAL A 242 -3.03 6.27 -1.77
N ILE A 243 -2.84 4.95 -1.74
CA ILE A 243 -1.52 4.36 -1.50
C ILE A 243 -1.14 3.29 -2.53
N ASN A 244 0.17 3.13 -2.72
CA ASN A 244 0.77 2.03 -3.50
C ASN A 244 0.42 2.01 -4.98
N THR A 245 0.25 3.18 -5.58
CA THR A 245 -0.15 3.33 -6.98
C THR A 245 1.01 3.20 -7.98
N CYS A 246 0.68 3.00 -9.25
CA CYS A 246 1.63 3.15 -10.36
C CYS A 246 1.81 4.62 -10.75
N ARG A 247 0.72 5.41 -10.73
CA ARG A 247 0.66 6.76 -11.31
C ARG A 247 0.11 7.83 -10.36
N GLY A 248 -0.14 7.49 -9.10
CA GLY A 248 -0.65 8.44 -8.11
C GLY A 248 -2.07 8.93 -8.40
N VAL A 249 -2.28 10.22 -8.20
CA VAL A 249 -3.53 10.93 -8.46
C VAL A 249 -3.31 11.92 -9.60
N ALA A 250 -4.07 11.79 -10.68
CA ALA A 250 -4.01 12.65 -11.85
C ALA A 250 -5.29 13.51 -11.95
N VAL A 251 -5.11 14.81 -12.12
CA VAL A 251 -6.17 15.80 -12.34
C VAL A 251 -5.99 16.37 -13.74
N ASP A 252 -6.82 15.92 -14.68
CA ASP A 252 -6.75 16.37 -16.08
C ASP A 252 -7.22 17.82 -16.21
N SER A 253 -6.89 18.43 -17.35
CA SER A 253 -7.23 19.84 -17.62
C SER A 253 -8.70 20.16 -17.35
N LEU A 254 -8.95 21.29 -16.73
CA LEU A 254 -10.25 21.78 -16.29
C LEU A 254 -10.86 21.08 -15.07
N ALA A 255 -10.35 19.93 -14.64
CA ALA A 255 -10.84 19.27 -13.42
C ALA A 255 -10.43 20.02 -12.15
N ASP A 256 -11.08 19.69 -11.04
CA ASP A 256 -10.76 20.21 -9.72
C ASP A 256 -10.63 19.08 -8.69
N LEU A 257 -9.84 19.33 -7.63
CA LEU A 257 -9.65 18.40 -6.54
C LEU A 257 -9.40 19.14 -5.22
N THR A 258 -10.17 18.79 -4.19
CA THR A 258 -9.94 19.23 -2.81
C THR A 258 -9.50 18.05 -1.96
N LEU A 259 -8.35 18.17 -1.33
CA LEU A 259 -7.78 17.19 -0.39
C LEU A 259 -7.77 17.79 1.01
N LEU A 260 -8.39 17.12 1.99
CA LEU A 260 -8.43 17.55 3.39
C LEU A 260 -7.91 16.42 4.28
N ASN A 261 -6.86 16.66 5.06
CA ASN A 261 -6.29 15.66 5.98
C ASN A 261 -6.05 14.29 5.31
N SER A 262 -5.71 14.29 4.04
CA SER A 262 -5.57 13.07 3.23
C SER A 262 -4.11 12.69 3.04
N ARG A 263 -3.88 11.43 2.70
CA ARG A 263 -2.56 10.87 2.47
C ARG A 263 -2.45 10.33 1.05
N LEU A 264 -1.51 10.84 0.28
CA LEU A 264 -1.08 10.29 -1.00
C LEU A 264 0.31 9.70 -0.80
N TYR A 265 0.46 8.38 -0.92
CA TYR A 265 1.66 7.70 -0.47
C TYR A 265 2.09 6.57 -1.41
N ASN A 266 3.39 6.50 -1.67
CA ASN A 266 4.08 5.37 -2.28
C ASN A 266 3.65 5.09 -3.73
N SER A 267 3.95 6.02 -4.63
CA SER A 267 3.71 5.88 -6.08
C SER A 267 4.97 5.40 -6.82
N GLY A 268 4.79 4.48 -7.76
CA GLY A 268 5.85 4.06 -8.69
C GLY A 268 6.16 5.06 -9.81
N GLY A 269 5.34 6.11 -9.93
CA GLY A 269 5.52 7.27 -10.80
C GLY A 269 5.48 8.55 -10.00
N ARG A 270 4.80 9.59 -10.51
CA ARG A 270 4.48 10.82 -9.78
C ARG A 270 3.36 10.58 -8.79
N GLN A 271 3.28 11.38 -7.72
CA GLN A 271 2.26 11.17 -6.68
C GLN A 271 0.98 11.98 -6.95
N LEU A 272 1.11 13.28 -7.24
CA LEU A 272 0.02 14.19 -7.62
C LEU A 272 0.40 14.93 -8.89
N VAL A 273 -0.42 14.79 -9.92
CA VAL A 273 -0.24 15.47 -11.21
C VAL A 273 -1.46 16.32 -11.50
N ALA A 274 -1.28 17.61 -11.66
CA ALA A 274 -2.31 18.54 -12.09
C ALA A 274 -1.94 19.10 -13.48
N ALA A 275 -2.79 18.84 -14.46
CA ALA A 275 -2.62 19.34 -15.83
C ALA A 275 -3.00 20.83 -15.92
N ASP A 276 -3.00 21.40 -17.14
CA ASP A 276 -3.32 22.81 -17.35
C ASP A 276 -4.77 23.14 -17.01
N SER A 277 -5.00 24.36 -16.53
CA SER A 277 -6.33 24.90 -16.18
C SER A 277 -7.05 24.12 -15.08
N THR A 278 -6.30 23.54 -14.16
CA THR A 278 -6.84 22.81 -13.01
C THR A 278 -6.90 23.67 -11.76
N THR A 279 -7.68 23.22 -10.78
CA THR A 279 -7.68 23.75 -9.42
C THR A 279 -7.43 22.63 -8.44
N VAL A 280 -6.38 22.73 -7.62
CA VAL A 280 -6.11 21.80 -6.55
C VAL A 280 -5.94 22.55 -5.23
N VAL A 281 -6.68 22.10 -4.21
CA VAL A 281 -6.60 22.60 -2.84
C VAL A 281 -6.24 21.43 -1.93
N ALA A 282 -5.06 21.43 -1.33
CA ALA A 282 -4.57 20.41 -0.42
C ALA A 282 -4.29 21.02 0.96
N LEU A 283 -5.06 20.63 1.97
CA LEU A 283 -5.03 21.21 3.31
C LEU A 283 -4.76 20.12 4.36
N GLY A 284 -3.65 20.26 5.08
CA GLY A 284 -3.25 19.31 6.11
C GLY A 284 -2.91 17.92 5.59
N CYS A 285 -2.40 17.81 4.36
CA CYS A 285 -2.18 16.55 3.68
C CYS A 285 -0.74 16.08 3.76
N GLU A 286 -0.57 14.75 3.80
CA GLU A 286 0.70 14.09 3.50
C GLU A 286 0.75 13.69 2.02
N ILE A 287 1.79 14.12 1.31
CA ILE A 287 2.10 13.72 -0.06
C ILE A 287 3.53 13.19 -0.04
N SER A 288 3.67 11.87 -0.12
CA SER A 288 4.97 11.28 0.22
C SER A 288 5.33 10.04 -0.60
N ASN A 289 6.63 9.81 -0.72
CA ASN A 289 7.26 8.64 -1.33
C ASN A 289 6.78 8.32 -2.75
N ALA A 290 7.42 8.93 -3.72
CA ALA A 290 7.22 8.64 -5.13
C ALA A 290 8.55 8.38 -5.85
N ALA A 291 8.48 7.58 -6.89
CA ALA A 291 9.63 7.29 -7.74
C ALA A 291 10.03 8.49 -8.63
N SER A 292 9.18 9.51 -8.71
CA SER A 292 9.36 10.76 -9.46
C SER A 292 8.87 11.94 -8.59
N ALA A 293 8.36 13.02 -9.16
CA ALA A 293 7.86 14.17 -8.41
C ALA A 293 6.70 13.81 -7.47
N LEU A 294 6.68 14.40 -6.27
CA LEU A 294 5.53 14.31 -5.37
C LEU A 294 4.38 15.20 -5.83
N VAL A 295 4.69 16.40 -6.35
CA VAL A 295 3.72 17.35 -6.85
C VAL A 295 4.20 17.86 -8.20
N HIS A 296 3.40 17.68 -9.25
CA HIS A 296 3.68 18.19 -10.59
C HIS A 296 2.50 19.05 -11.04
N LEU A 297 2.74 20.35 -11.23
CA LEU A 297 1.73 21.36 -11.53
C LEU A 297 1.91 21.94 -12.92
N GLY A 298 0.88 21.87 -13.76
CA GLY A 298 0.74 22.65 -14.98
C GLY A 298 0.20 24.06 -14.70
N ALA A 299 -0.47 24.68 -15.67
CA ALA A 299 -1.17 25.94 -15.45
C ALA A 299 -2.39 25.78 -14.55
N GLY A 300 -2.73 26.76 -13.70
CA GLY A 300 -3.94 26.65 -12.86
C GLY A 300 -3.85 27.39 -11.52
N ASN A 301 -4.72 26.98 -10.60
CA ASN A 301 -4.79 27.55 -9.25
C ASN A 301 -4.54 26.49 -8.20
N PHE A 302 -3.51 26.67 -7.39
CA PHE A 302 -3.02 25.68 -6.46
C PHE A 302 -2.85 26.25 -5.05
N VAL A 303 -3.37 25.55 -4.05
CA VAL A 303 -3.18 25.88 -2.64
C VAL A 303 -2.74 24.66 -1.89
N PHE A 304 -1.61 24.76 -1.21
CA PHE A 304 -1.09 23.76 -0.29
C PHE A 304 -0.86 24.42 1.07
N ASP A 305 -1.65 24.05 2.05
CA ASP A 305 -1.49 24.61 3.39
C ASP A 305 -1.35 23.50 4.44
N ARG A 306 -0.38 23.66 5.33
CA ARG A 306 -0.06 22.65 6.35
C ARG A 306 0.16 21.25 5.75
N CYS A 307 0.85 21.17 4.59
CA CYS A 307 1.16 19.89 3.97
C CYS A 307 2.57 19.41 4.34
N THR A 308 2.73 18.09 4.51
CA THR A 308 4.03 17.42 4.55
C THR A 308 4.27 16.77 3.19
N ILE A 309 5.23 17.30 2.43
CA ILE A 309 5.62 16.85 1.10
C ILE A 309 7.03 16.25 1.24
N ALA A 310 7.13 14.93 1.45
CA ALA A 310 8.37 14.28 1.86
C ALA A 310 8.72 13.06 0.99
N ASN A 311 9.90 13.05 0.34
CA ASN A 311 10.30 11.97 -0.54
C ASN A 311 11.49 11.16 -0.03
N TRP A 312 11.23 9.96 0.46
CA TRP A 312 12.19 8.94 0.85
C TRP A 312 11.88 7.61 0.16
N TYR A 313 11.52 7.66 -1.12
CA TYR A 313 11.17 6.46 -1.89
C TYR A 313 12.27 5.40 -1.83
N LEU A 314 11.87 4.13 -1.61
CA LEU A 314 12.78 3.04 -1.26
C LEU A 314 13.49 2.43 -2.48
N PHE A 315 12.80 2.29 -3.61
CA PHE A 315 13.21 1.38 -4.67
C PHE A 315 14.15 2.00 -5.72
N LYS A 316 14.18 3.31 -5.80
CA LYS A 316 15.13 4.06 -6.63
C LYS A 316 15.31 5.48 -6.11
N TRP A 317 16.34 6.16 -6.60
CA TRP A 317 16.45 7.60 -6.42
C TRP A 317 15.37 8.28 -7.27
N PRO A 318 14.61 9.25 -6.77
CA PRO A 318 13.64 9.99 -7.58
C PRO A 318 14.31 10.61 -8.83
N ASP A 319 13.60 10.66 -9.95
CA ASP A 319 14.12 11.16 -11.22
C ASP A 319 13.65 12.60 -11.57
N GLU A 320 12.87 13.21 -10.68
CA GLU A 320 12.43 14.60 -10.75
C GLU A 320 12.56 15.25 -9.37
N GLU A 321 12.49 16.56 -9.30
CA GLU A 321 12.41 17.35 -8.09
C GLU A 321 11.12 17.01 -7.29
N ILE A 322 11.12 17.30 -6.00
CA ILE A 322 9.98 17.04 -5.12
C ILE A 322 8.72 17.74 -5.63
N ILE A 323 8.86 19.01 -6.03
CA ILE A 323 7.82 19.84 -6.65
C ILE A 323 8.29 20.31 -8.02
N VAL A 324 7.54 19.95 -9.07
CA VAL A 324 7.76 20.40 -10.45
C VAL A 324 6.70 21.43 -10.83
N LEU A 325 7.12 22.64 -11.15
CA LEU A 325 6.29 23.72 -11.65
C LEU A 325 6.45 23.79 -13.18
N ALA A 326 5.57 23.12 -13.92
CA ALA A 326 5.74 22.92 -15.36
C ALA A 326 5.34 24.14 -16.21
N ALA A 327 4.50 25.04 -15.68
CA ALA A 327 4.03 26.25 -16.36
C ALA A 327 3.90 27.44 -15.38
N PRO A 328 5.01 27.85 -14.72
CA PRO A 328 4.97 28.79 -13.60
C PRO A 328 4.42 30.17 -13.99
N GLU A 329 4.58 30.60 -15.26
CA GLU A 329 4.11 31.88 -15.77
C GLU A 329 2.57 31.95 -15.92
N THR A 330 1.89 30.81 -15.94
CA THR A 330 0.44 30.72 -16.14
C THR A 330 -0.30 30.09 -14.96
N MET A 331 0.40 29.93 -13.82
CA MET A 331 -0.20 29.41 -12.61
C MET A 331 -0.28 30.45 -11.49
N THR A 332 -1.17 30.18 -10.54
CA THR A 332 -1.13 30.77 -9.20
C THR A 332 -0.97 29.64 -8.20
N ALA A 333 0.11 29.64 -7.43
CA ALA A 333 0.37 28.59 -6.45
C ALA A 333 0.81 29.19 -5.11
N ASP A 334 0.19 28.75 -4.04
CA ASP A 334 0.48 29.17 -2.67
C ASP A 334 0.77 27.98 -1.79
N PHE A 335 1.99 27.89 -1.30
CA PHE A 335 2.43 26.90 -0.32
C PHE A 335 2.63 27.60 1.02
N ALA A 336 1.74 27.37 1.98
CA ALA A 336 1.79 27.98 3.30
C ALA A 336 2.02 26.92 4.39
N ASN A 337 2.86 27.24 5.37
CA ASN A 337 3.09 26.38 6.54
C ASN A 337 3.48 24.91 6.21
N CYS A 338 4.10 24.65 5.06
CA CYS A 338 4.41 23.30 4.57
C CYS A 338 5.81 22.83 5.01
N ILE A 339 6.01 21.52 5.08
CA ILE A 339 7.32 20.87 5.16
C ILE A 339 7.60 20.26 3.78
N ILE A 340 8.73 20.64 3.14
CA ILE A 340 9.18 20.12 1.86
C ILE A 340 10.57 19.50 2.10
N TYR A 341 10.61 18.16 2.14
CA TYR A 341 11.74 17.42 2.69
C TYR A 341 12.04 16.15 1.87
N GLY A 342 13.31 15.83 1.67
CA GLY A 342 13.65 14.59 0.98
C GLY A 342 15.08 14.55 0.47
N ARG A 343 15.34 13.55 -0.38
CA ARG A 343 16.68 13.24 -0.90
C ARG A 343 17.13 14.14 -2.04
N ASP A 344 16.22 14.86 -2.69
CA ASP A 344 16.47 15.58 -3.93
C ASP A 344 16.25 17.07 -3.80
N THR A 345 16.51 17.82 -4.91
CA THR A 345 16.21 19.24 -4.99
C THR A 345 14.71 19.46 -4.71
N ALA A 346 14.41 20.45 -3.87
CA ALA A 346 13.06 20.61 -3.40
C ALA A 346 12.10 21.05 -4.52
N ILE A 347 12.52 21.96 -5.38
CA ILE A 347 11.65 22.61 -6.36
C ILE A 347 12.42 22.80 -7.66
N SER A 348 11.74 22.60 -8.81
CA SER A 348 12.32 22.86 -10.13
C SER A 348 12.67 24.33 -10.28
N ASP A 349 13.88 24.58 -10.77
CA ASP A 349 14.30 25.94 -11.13
C ASP A 349 13.53 26.46 -12.33
N TYR A 350 13.23 27.75 -12.34
CA TYR A 350 12.69 28.46 -13.50
C TYR A 350 13.27 29.87 -13.55
N ASP A 351 13.53 30.31 -14.79
CA ASP A 351 14.02 31.66 -15.06
C ASP A 351 12.89 32.66 -14.78
N ASN A 352 13.24 33.87 -14.35
CA ASN A 352 12.32 34.98 -14.18
C ASN A 352 11.35 34.94 -12.98
N PRO A 353 11.85 34.81 -11.74
CA PRO A 353 11.05 34.69 -10.54
C PRO A 353 10.11 35.86 -10.22
N GLU A 354 10.34 37.05 -10.78
CA GLU A 354 9.53 38.25 -10.50
C GLU A 354 8.20 38.28 -11.29
N GLU A 355 8.06 37.43 -12.30
CA GLU A 355 6.88 37.41 -13.19
C GLU A 355 5.88 36.30 -12.86
N VAL A 356 6.11 35.49 -11.78
CA VAL A 356 5.28 34.36 -11.47
C VAL A 356 4.50 34.55 -10.14
N ASN A 357 3.29 34.04 -10.13
CA ASN A 357 2.40 34.04 -8.95
C ASN A 357 2.55 32.74 -8.15
N VAL A 358 3.77 32.45 -7.69
CA VAL A 358 4.09 31.28 -6.87
C VAL A 358 4.72 31.74 -5.58
N TRP A 359 4.17 31.33 -4.45
CA TRP A 359 4.65 31.72 -3.13
C TRP A 359 4.87 30.50 -2.23
N PHE A 360 5.95 30.53 -1.45
CA PHE A 360 6.27 29.63 -0.35
C PHE A 360 6.37 30.47 0.92
N ARG A 361 5.39 30.34 1.79
CA ARG A 361 5.26 31.16 2.99
C ARG A 361 5.37 30.31 4.26
N ARG A 362 6.34 30.61 5.11
CA ARG A 362 6.56 29.81 6.33
C ARG A 362 6.81 28.33 6.04
N CYS A 363 7.45 27.99 4.92
CA CYS A 363 7.79 26.61 4.59
C CYS A 363 9.13 26.21 5.18
N LEU A 364 9.30 24.91 5.47
CA LEU A 364 10.56 24.30 5.88
C LEU A 364 11.12 23.48 4.71
N PHE A 365 12.39 23.73 4.38
CA PHE A 365 13.13 23.05 3.32
C PHE A 365 14.37 22.35 3.85
N SER A 366 14.65 21.14 3.35
CA SER A 366 15.94 20.46 3.53
C SER A 366 17.05 21.07 2.69
N SER A 367 16.71 21.70 1.58
CA SER A 367 17.67 22.31 0.66
C SER A 367 18.13 23.69 1.12
N LYS A 368 19.26 24.13 0.50
CA LYS A 368 19.75 25.50 0.63
C LYS A 368 18.85 26.47 -0.10
N GLY A 369 18.71 27.68 0.43
CA GLY A 369 17.98 28.75 -0.19
C GLY A 369 18.03 30.03 0.64
N ASN A 370 17.32 31.04 0.17
CA ASN A 370 17.18 32.33 0.86
C ASN A 370 15.77 32.88 0.61
N ASP A 371 15.28 33.65 1.54
CA ASP A 371 14.03 34.39 1.38
C ASP A 371 14.15 35.46 0.30
N ASP A 372 13.09 35.62 -0.46
CA ASP A 372 12.92 36.62 -1.51
C ASP A 372 11.43 37.01 -1.65
N ALA A 373 11.00 37.52 -2.82
CA ALA A 373 9.60 37.86 -3.07
C ALA A 373 8.67 36.63 -3.06
N ARG A 374 9.19 35.43 -3.39
CA ARG A 374 8.43 34.15 -3.44
C ARG A 374 8.56 33.36 -2.15
N TYR A 375 9.73 33.39 -1.53
CA TYR A 375 10.04 32.64 -0.30
C TYR A 375 10.01 33.58 0.88
N GLN A 376 9.02 33.44 1.76
CA GLN A 376 8.75 34.40 2.81
C GLN A 376 8.80 33.73 4.19
N ALA A 377 9.78 34.13 5.00
CA ALA A 377 10.01 33.63 6.35
C ALA A 377 10.13 32.09 6.40
N CYS A 378 10.83 31.50 5.44
CA CYS A 378 11.07 30.07 5.32
C CYS A 378 12.23 29.60 6.23
N LEU A 379 12.23 28.32 6.57
CA LEU A 379 13.33 27.64 7.27
C LEU A 379 14.14 26.84 6.25
N TRP A 380 15.38 27.19 6.03
CA TRP A 380 16.27 26.58 5.03
C TRP A 380 17.29 25.64 5.69
N GLU A 381 17.78 24.65 4.94
CA GLU A 381 18.77 23.63 5.42
C GLU A 381 18.39 23.04 6.78
N THR A 382 17.09 22.82 6.99
CA THR A 382 16.54 22.43 8.29
C THR A 382 15.99 21.01 8.23
N ASP A 383 16.45 20.15 9.14
CA ASP A 383 15.86 18.82 9.33
C ASP A 383 14.59 18.93 10.19
N PRO A 384 13.42 18.57 9.66
CA PRO A 384 12.19 18.62 10.42
C PRO A 384 12.05 17.51 11.46
N LEU A 385 13.01 16.62 11.60
CA LEU A 385 13.03 15.49 12.55
C LEU A 385 11.74 14.67 12.46
N LEU A 386 11.38 14.25 11.25
CA LEU A 386 10.19 13.44 11.01
C LEU A 386 10.44 11.96 11.29
N SER A 387 9.43 11.27 11.78
CA SER A 387 9.50 9.83 12.10
C SER A 387 9.43 8.99 10.82
N TYR A 388 10.55 8.42 10.40
CA TYR A 388 10.65 7.41 9.36
C TYR A 388 11.87 6.50 9.54
N SER A 389 11.83 5.30 8.99
CA SER A 389 12.94 4.34 9.01
C SER A 389 13.07 3.64 7.66
N LEU A 390 14.23 3.80 7.01
CA LEU A 390 14.55 3.13 5.76
C LEU A 390 14.90 1.64 5.96
N THR A 391 15.30 1.25 7.15
CA THR A 391 15.66 -0.13 7.49
C THR A 391 14.48 -0.96 7.96
N GLU A 392 13.48 -0.31 8.56
CA GLU A 392 12.24 -0.93 9.03
C GLU A 392 11.07 -0.67 8.08
N TYR A 393 11.32 0.09 7.00
CA TYR A 393 10.32 0.42 5.97
C TYR A 393 9.08 1.15 6.53
N THR A 394 9.28 1.99 7.55
CA THR A 394 8.19 2.73 8.20
C THR A 394 8.25 4.23 7.87
N PHE A 395 7.11 4.83 7.55
CA PHE A 395 7.00 6.23 7.13
C PHE A 395 5.73 6.86 7.72
N SER A 396 5.82 7.38 8.93
CA SER A 396 4.72 8.09 9.58
C SER A 396 4.81 9.60 9.46
N TYR A 397 6.01 10.13 9.21
CA TYR A 397 6.31 11.57 9.04
C TYR A 397 5.77 12.47 10.16
N LEU A 398 5.59 11.92 11.35
CA LEU A 398 5.24 12.69 12.54
C LEU A 398 6.46 13.50 13.03
N PRO A 399 6.31 14.77 13.40
CA PRO A 399 7.42 15.55 13.94
C PRO A 399 7.79 15.07 15.34
N ALA A 400 9.10 14.94 15.60
CA ALA A 400 9.60 14.65 16.94
C ALA A 400 9.30 15.80 17.92
N PRO A 401 9.33 15.56 19.25
CA PRO A 401 9.04 16.60 20.25
C PRO A 401 10.00 17.81 20.22
N ASP A 402 11.18 17.65 19.67
CA ASP A 402 12.19 18.70 19.49
C ASP A 402 12.31 19.19 18.04
N SER A 403 11.36 18.85 17.20
CA SER A 403 11.32 19.26 15.79
C SER A 403 11.27 20.79 15.65
N PRO A 404 12.11 21.39 14.78
CA PRO A 404 12.04 22.82 14.47
C PRO A 404 10.75 23.23 13.76
N ALA A 405 9.94 22.29 13.30
CA ALA A 405 8.62 22.55 12.74
C ALA A 405 7.59 23.00 13.80
N LEU A 406 7.86 22.70 15.10
CA LEU A 406 6.97 23.06 16.20
C LEU A 406 7.06 24.55 16.51
N GLY A 407 5.93 25.22 16.62
CA GLY A 407 5.84 26.66 16.88
C GLY A 407 6.25 27.56 15.70
N ALA A 408 6.58 26.98 14.55
CA ALA A 408 7.08 27.73 13.40
C ALA A 408 6.00 28.18 12.41
N ALA A 409 4.81 27.61 12.47
CA ALA A 409 3.71 27.97 11.57
C ALA A 409 3.05 29.31 11.97
N ASN A 410 2.42 29.95 10.99
CA ASN A 410 1.66 31.17 11.17
C ASN A 410 0.19 30.92 10.81
N SER A 411 -0.70 30.95 11.81
CA SER A 411 -2.13 30.74 11.62
C SER A 411 -2.84 31.85 10.81
N ASP A 412 -2.23 33.02 10.66
CA ASP A 412 -2.78 34.06 9.80
C ASP A 412 -2.71 33.70 8.30
N LEU A 413 -1.90 32.68 7.97
CA LEU A 413 -1.78 32.13 6.62
C LEU A 413 -2.71 30.93 6.39
N ASP A 414 -3.33 30.39 7.43
CA ASP A 414 -4.15 29.18 7.31
C ASP A 414 -5.36 29.42 6.40
N HIS A 415 -5.57 28.51 5.48
CA HIS A 415 -6.70 28.57 4.55
C HIS A 415 -8.05 28.41 5.32
N PRO A 416 -9.11 29.14 4.96
CA PRO A 416 -10.38 29.09 5.70
C PRO A 416 -11.04 27.70 5.79
N LEU A 417 -10.72 26.80 4.89
CA LEU A 417 -11.23 25.41 4.88
C LEU A 417 -10.26 24.42 5.57
N LEU A 418 -9.14 24.88 6.13
CA LEU A 418 -8.21 23.98 6.84
C LEU A 418 -8.93 23.36 8.05
N PRO A 419 -8.96 22.03 8.19
CA PRO A 419 -9.55 21.39 9.37
C PRO A 419 -8.82 21.78 10.66
N ALA A 420 -9.56 22.03 11.74
CA ALA A 420 -9.00 22.42 13.04
C ALA A 420 -8.11 21.35 13.70
N ALA A 421 -8.32 20.10 13.35
CA ALA A 421 -7.51 18.96 13.78
C ALA A 421 -6.74 18.37 12.58
N ASP A 422 -5.63 17.66 12.87
CA ASP A 422 -4.88 16.92 11.87
C ASP A 422 -5.60 15.61 11.47
N ARG A 423 -4.96 14.84 10.61
CA ARG A 423 -5.48 13.56 10.13
C ARG A 423 -5.76 12.54 11.27
N HIS A 424 -5.05 12.64 12.38
CA HIS A 424 -5.20 11.76 13.55
C HIS A 424 -6.16 12.33 14.61
N GLY A 425 -6.87 13.42 14.30
CA GLY A 425 -7.80 14.07 15.22
C GLY A 425 -7.13 14.94 16.29
N ARG A 426 -5.82 15.19 16.19
CA ARG A 426 -5.07 16.03 17.13
C ARG A 426 -5.25 17.51 16.76
N PRO A 427 -5.48 18.41 17.75
CA PRO A 427 -5.59 19.83 17.47
C PRO A 427 -4.33 20.37 16.78
N ARG A 428 -4.52 21.14 15.71
CA ARG A 428 -3.42 21.82 15.04
C ARG A 428 -2.89 22.94 15.91
N LEU A 429 -1.67 22.75 16.38
CA LEU A 429 -0.89 23.81 17.03
C LEU A 429 -0.19 24.65 15.96
N GLN A 430 0.71 25.56 16.36
CA GLN A 430 1.56 26.28 15.41
C GLN A 430 2.68 25.38 14.85
N THR A 431 2.32 24.24 14.29
CA THR A 431 3.25 23.25 13.73
C THR A 431 3.19 23.28 12.23
N LEU A 432 4.35 23.34 11.54
CA LEU A 432 4.44 23.18 10.10
C LEU A 432 4.05 21.74 9.69
N GLY A 433 3.50 21.60 8.49
CA GLY A 433 3.18 20.30 7.93
C GLY A 433 1.85 19.73 8.35
N ALA A 434 1.61 18.47 7.95
CA ALA A 434 0.33 17.77 8.05
C ALA A 434 -0.06 17.36 9.47
N TYR A 435 0.92 17.18 10.36
CA TYR A 435 0.73 16.50 11.63
C TYR A 435 1.06 17.37 12.83
N ALA A 436 0.23 17.27 13.86
CA ALA A 436 0.57 17.71 15.20
C ALA A 436 1.55 16.70 15.85
N PRO A 437 2.41 17.13 16.80
CA PRO A 437 3.26 16.21 17.55
C PRO A 437 2.44 15.22 18.38
N GLU A 438 3.10 14.11 18.77
CA GLU A 438 2.50 13.11 19.69
C GLU A 438 2.37 13.62 21.12
#